data_654a5b18ddcda03afcef543b7c01cc8d
#
_entry.id   654a5b18ddcda03afcef543b7c01cc8d
#
_cell.length_a   1.000
_cell.length_b   1.000
_cell.length_c   1.000
_cell.angle_alpha   90.00
_cell.angle_beta   90.00
_cell.angle_gamma   90.00
#
_symmetry.space_group_name_H-M   'P 1'
#
loop_
_entity.id
_entity.type
_entity.pdbx_description
1 polymer ?
#
loop_
_entity_poly.entity_id
_entity_poly.type
_entity_poly.pdbx_seq_one_letter_code
_entity_poly.pdbx_strand_id
1 'polypeptide(L)'
;MPNLDLALSYPSEVIVPGEEWVLAGTIQTEGTATAFDYTGYNVRCDVSVGSYALASTGTVTGTAASGTFVLTLSATATDLYPSNSWGTLVIHLHNSTTPSLNKHVATIGFRTSAESI
;
A
#
# COMPACT_ATOMS: atom_id res chain seq x y z
N MET A 1 -1.73 -10.78 -20.40
CA MET A 1 -2.43 -9.79 -19.59
C MET A 1 -1.49 -8.64 -19.28
N PRO A 2 -1.89 -7.40 -19.46
CA PRO A 2 -1.02 -6.29 -19.14
C PRO A 2 -0.73 -6.22 -17.65
N ASN A 3 0.46 -5.80 -17.30
CA ASN A 3 0.82 -5.55 -15.92
C ASN A 3 0.08 -4.31 -15.40
N LEU A 4 0.04 -4.18 -14.09
CA LEU A 4 -0.56 -3.03 -13.45
C LEU A 4 0.52 -2.07 -12.98
N ASP A 5 0.18 -0.80 -12.94
CA ASP A 5 1.03 0.27 -12.48
C ASP A 5 0.24 1.15 -11.52
N LEU A 6 0.88 2.12 -10.91
CA LEU A 6 0.29 2.88 -9.83
C LEU A 6 0.66 4.35 -9.94
N ALA A 7 -0.37 5.20 -9.99
CA ALA A 7 -0.21 6.64 -9.80
C ALA A 7 -0.44 6.94 -8.33
N LEU A 8 0.57 7.45 -7.63
CA LEU A 8 0.57 7.61 -6.19
C LEU A 8 0.58 9.06 -5.74
N SER A 9 -0.07 9.28 -4.60
CA SER A 9 0.07 10.50 -3.82
C SER A 9 0.24 10.11 -2.36
N TYR A 10 1.34 10.52 -1.74
CA TYR A 10 1.58 10.28 -0.32
C TYR A 10 2.41 11.44 0.26
N PRO A 11 2.27 11.72 1.57
CA PRO A 11 2.87 12.91 2.15
C PRO A 11 4.38 12.83 2.24
N SER A 12 4.96 11.65 2.38
CA SER A 12 6.40 11.48 2.57
C SER A 12 6.80 10.03 2.40
N GLU A 13 8.05 9.80 1.98
CA GLU A 13 8.69 8.48 1.99
C GLU A 13 9.20 8.11 3.38
N VAL A 14 9.01 8.99 4.36
CA VAL A 14 9.39 8.77 5.75
C VAL A 14 8.12 8.62 6.59
N ILE A 15 8.02 7.50 7.28
CA ILE A 15 6.94 7.26 8.23
C ILE A 15 7.47 7.53 9.64
N VAL A 16 6.79 8.39 10.38
CA VAL A 16 7.14 8.67 11.78
C VAL A 16 6.37 7.68 12.67
N PRO A 17 7.06 6.79 13.41
CA PRO A 17 6.36 5.86 14.31
C PRO A 17 5.47 6.62 15.31
N GLY A 18 4.22 6.20 15.42
CA GLY A 18 3.23 6.86 16.26
C GLY A 18 2.44 7.95 15.56
N GLU A 19 2.72 8.24 14.29
CA GLU A 19 1.99 9.21 13.49
C GLU A 19 1.22 8.51 12.38
N GLU A 20 -0.01 8.95 12.11
CA GLU A 20 -0.80 8.43 11.01
C GLU A 20 -0.14 8.74 9.67
N TRP A 21 -0.14 7.76 8.77
CA TRP A 21 0.40 7.93 7.42
C TRP A 21 -0.64 7.46 6.39
N VAL A 22 -0.89 8.28 5.39
CA VAL A 22 -1.93 8.04 4.38
C VAL A 22 -1.32 8.05 2.98
N LEU A 23 -1.65 7.02 2.22
CA LEU A 23 -1.25 6.91 0.82
C LEU A 23 -2.50 6.78 -0.04
N ALA A 24 -2.62 7.62 -1.05
CA ALA A 24 -3.70 7.53 -2.02
C ALA A 24 -3.14 7.14 -3.38
N GLY A 25 -3.86 6.32 -4.13
CA GLY A 25 -3.40 5.89 -5.42
C GLY A 25 -4.52 5.53 -6.38
N THR A 26 -4.15 5.48 -7.66
CA THR A 26 -5.01 4.96 -8.72
C THR A 26 -4.25 3.84 -9.41
N ILE A 27 -4.85 2.65 -9.46
CA ILE A 27 -4.28 1.50 -10.17
C ILE A 27 -4.55 1.69 -11.65
N GLN A 28 -3.53 1.56 -12.47
CA GLN A 28 -3.60 1.79 -13.91
C GLN A 28 -3.05 0.58 -14.65
N THR A 29 -3.47 0.41 -15.90
CA THR A 29 -2.84 -0.54 -16.79
C THR A 29 -1.46 -0.01 -17.19
N GLU A 30 -0.42 -0.82 -17.06
CA GLU A 30 0.96 -0.42 -17.33
C GLU A 30 1.11 0.20 -18.73
N GLY A 31 1.83 1.30 -18.78
CA GLY A 31 2.09 2.02 -20.03
C GLY A 31 0.97 2.93 -20.50
N THR A 32 -0.10 3.05 -19.69
CA THR A 32 -1.23 3.93 -20.03
C THR A 32 -1.62 4.74 -18.79
N ALA A 33 -2.42 5.79 -19.01
CA ALA A 33 -3.03 6.54 -17.91
C ALA A 33 -4.45 6.04 -17.63
N THR A 34 -4.80 4.85 -18.10
CA THR A 34 -6.14 4.29 -17.98
C THR A 34 -6.30 3.60 -16.62
N ALA A 35 -7.26 4.04 -15.84
CA ALA A 35 -7.57 3.42 -14.56
C ALA A 35 -8.03 1.97 -14.75
N PHE A 36 -7.58 1.09 -13.86
CA PHE A 36 -7.96 -0.30 -13.87
C PHE A 36 -9.14 -0.51 -12.91
N ASP A 37 -10.26 -0.99 -13.44
CA ASP A 37 -11.41 -1.38 -12.62
C ASP A 37 -11.07 -2.67 -11.89
N TYR A 38 -10.90 -2.60 -10.57
CA TYR A 38 -10.54 -3.78 -9.77
C TYR A 38 -11.74 -4.42 -9.06
N THR A 39 -12.95 -4.22 -9.58
CA THR A 39 -14.15 -4.89 -9.04
C THR A 39 -13.91 -6.40 -8.96
N GLY A 40 -14.22 -7.00 -7.82
CA GLY A 40 -13.97 -8.41 -7.56
C GLY A 40 -12.65 -8.69 -6.87
N TYR A 41 -11.81 -7.67 -6.69
CA TYR A 41 -10.55 -7.78 -5.97
C TYR A 41 -10.57 -6.94 -4.69
N ASN A 42 -9.75 -7.35 -3.74
CA ASN A 42 -9.45 -6.54 -2.57
C ASN A 42 -8.04 -5.98 -2.71
N VAL A 43 -7.84 -4.71 -2.41
CA VAL A 43 -6.51 -4.13 -2.34
C VAL A 43 -5.89 -4.52 -1.01
N ARG A 44 -4.73 -5.14 -1.05
CA ARG A 44 -3.98 -5.55 0.14
C ARG A 44 -2.62 -4.89 0.14
N CYS A 45 -2.17 -4.55 1.34
CA CYS A 45 -0.88 -3.89 1.55
C CYS A 45 -0.13 -4.64 2.63
N ASP A 46 1.06 -5.12 2.30
CA ASP A 46 1.95 -5.80 3.23
C ASP A 46 3.11 -4.89 3.55
N VAL A 47 3.35 -4.64 4.84
CA VAL A 47 4.42 -3.76 5.31
C VAL A 47 5.47 -4.57 6.03
N SER A 48 6.73 -4.34 5.66
CA SER A 48 7.90 -4.92 6.34
C SER A 48 8.84 -3.79 6.71
N VAL A 49 9.25 -3.69 7.96
CA VAL A 49 10.17 -2.65 8.45
C VAL A 49 11.26 -3.33 9.29
N GLY A 50 12.49 -3.34 8.79
CA GLY A 50 13.56 -4.07 9.44
C GLY A 50 13.20 -5.54 9.60
N SER A 51 13.17 -6.04 10.83
CA SER A 51 12.77 -7.41 11.15
C SER A 51 11.27 -7.55 11.43
N TYR A 52 10.52 -6.43 11.43
CA TYR A 52 9.09 -6.42 11.67
C TYR A 52 8.35 -6.59 10.34
N ALA A 53 7.46 -7.55 10.27
CA ALA A 53 6.64 -7.78 9.08
C ALA A 53 5.18 -7.94 9.50
N LEU A 54 4.29 -7.28 8.78
CA LEU A 54 2.87 -7.35 9.05
C LEU A 54 2.09 -7.30 7.74
N ALA A 55 1.30 -8.35 7.48
CA ALA A 55 0.44 -8.43 6.32
C ALA A 55 -0.84 -7.62 6.54
N SER A 56 -1.30 -6.96 5.48
CA SER A 56 -2.57 -6.22 5.48
C SER A 56 -2.68 -5.17 6.58
N THR A 57 -1.60 -4.41 6.77
CA THR A 57 -1.52 -3.37 7.81
C THR A 57 -2.31 -2.14 7.40
N GLY A 58 -3.26 -1.74 8.21
CA GLY A 58 -4.01 -0.51 7.98
C GLY A 58 -5.33 -0.73 7.27
N THR A 59 -6.05 0.35 7.09
CA THR A 59 -7.38 0.36 6.47
C THR A 59 -7.25 0.81 5.03
N VAL A 60 -7.82 0.02 4.11
CA VAL A 60 -7.88 0.38 2.70
C VAL A 60 -9.32 0.64 2.31
N THR A 61 -9.56 1.82 1.77
CA THR A 61 -10.87 2.19 1.21
C THR A 61 -10.67 2.64 -0.23
N GLY A 62 -11.72 2.65 -1.03
CA GLY A 62 -11.61 3.13 -2.39
C GLY A 62 -12.81 2.80 -3.24
N THR A 63 -12.74 3.20 -4.50
CA THR A 63 -13.77 2.96 -5.50
C THR A 63 -13.20 2.05 -6.59
N ALA A 64 -13.57 0.79 -6.56
CA ALA A 64 -13.02 -0.22 -7.47
C ALA A 64 -13.22 0.13 -8.95
N ALA A 65 -14.40 0.62 -9.31
CA ALA A 65 -14.70 0.96 -10.70
C ALA A 65 -13.81 2.11 -11.23
N SER A 66 -13.35 2.99 -10.35
CA SER A 66 -12.45 4.09 -10.71
C SER A 66 -10.97 3.73 -10.56
N GLY A 67 -10.67 2.56 -10.03
CA GLY A 67 -9.31 2.11 -9.78
C GLY A 67 -8.63 2.80 -8.60
N THR A 68 -9.34 3.62 -7.85
CA THR A 68 -8.77 4.42 -6.76
C THR A 68 -8.80 3.68 -5.43
N PHE A 69 -7.81 3.98 -4.58
CA PHE A 69 -7.79 3.47 -3.22
C PHE A 69 -7.03 4.43 -2.30
N VAL A 70 -7.31 4.33 -1.01
CA VAL A 70 -6.60 5.06 0.05
C VAL A 70 -6.20 4.07 1.11
N LEU A 71 -4.91 4.04 1.43
CA LEU A 71 -4.36 3.25 2.52
C LEU A 71 -4.08 4.18 3.69
N THR A 72 -4.63 3.87 4.85
CA THR A 72 -4.37 4.59 6.09
C THR A 72 -3.66 3.68 7.08
N LEU A 73 -2.42 4.02 7.42
CA LEU A 73 -1.70 3.40 8.52
C LEU A 73 -1.94 4.25 9.76
N SER A 74 -2.69 3.71 10.72
CA SER A 74 -3.04 4.45 11.92
C SER A 74 -1.81 4.73 12.79
N ALA A 75 -1.90 5.71 13.66
CA ALA A 75 -0.85 6.01 14.63
C ALA A 75 -0.50 4.78 15.48
N THR A 76 -1.50 3.99 15.86
CA THR A 76 -1.29 2.77 16.62
C THR A 76 -0.50 1.73 15.82
N ALA A 77 -0.78 1.60 14.53
CA ALA A 77 -0.07 0.65 13.68
C ALA A 77 1.39 1.07 13.46
N THR A 78 1.62 2.34 13.16
CA THR A 78 2.98 2.84 12.92
C THR A 78 3.84 2.85 14.18
N ASP A 79 3.22 2.97 15.35
CA ASP A 79 3.93 2.95 16.63
C ASP A 79 4.65 1.62 16.88
N LEU A 80 4.23 0.56 16.20
CA LEU A 80 4.86 -0.75 16.27
C LEU A 80 6.11 -0.88 15.40
N TYR A 81 6.36 0.08 14.53
CA TYR A 81 7.50 0.01 13.61
C TYR A 81 8.79 0.41 14.32
N PRO A 82 9.90 -0.30 14.05
CA PRO A 82 11.19 0.15 14.56
C PRO A 82 11.55 1.50 13.94
N SER A 83 12.14 2.37 14.73
CA SER A 83 12.59 3.69 14.25
C SER A 83 13.89 3.56 13.46
N ASN A 84 14.16 4.55 12.62
CA ASN A 84 15.40 4.66 11.83
C ASN A 84 15.70 3.38 11.04
N SER A 85 14.67 2.82 10.40
CA SER A 85 14.78 1.56 9.68
C SER A 85 14.24 1.70 8.27
N TRP A 86 14.76 0.88 7.35
CA TRP A 86 14.24 0.78 6.01
C TRP A 86 13.06 -0.17 5.99
N GLY A 87 12.08 0.13 5.15
CA GLY A 87 10.89 -0.68 5.01
C GLY A 87 10.41 -0.79 3.58
N THR A 88 9.53 -1.75 3.37
CA THR A 88 8.89 -1.99 2.07
C THR A 88 7.39 -2.10 2.27
N LEU A 89 6.65 -1.51 1.35
CA LEU A 89 5.19 -1.65 1.25
C LEU A 89 4.89 -2.32 -0.08
N VAL A 90 4.26 -3.50 -0.04
CA VAL A 90 3.83 -4.21 -1.23
C VAL A 90 2.32 -4.05 -1.37
N ILE A 91 1.89 -3.54 -2.51
CA ILE A 91 0.48 -3.37 -2.82
C ILE A 91 0.09 -4.41 -3.86
N HIS A 92 -0.94 -5.18 -3.56
CA HIS A 92 -1.43 -6.21 -4.48
C HIS A 92 -2.94 -6.32 -4.46
N LEU A 93 -3.48 -6.87 -5.54
CA LEU A 93 -4.89 -7.19 -5.66
C LEU A 93 -5.09 -8.66 -5.33
N HIS A 94 -5.97 -8.92 -4.39
CA HIS A 94 -6.29 -10.27 -3.95
C HIS A 94 -7.70 -10.66 -4.39
N ASN A 95 -7.81 -11.78 -5.09
CA ASN A 95 -9.09 -12.36 -5.45
C ASN A 95 -9.36 -13.54 -4.51
N SER A 96 -10.34 -13.39 -3.63
CA SER A 96 -10.63 -14.39 -2.60
C SER A 96 -11.28 -15.67 -3.16
N THR A 97 -11.91 -15.56 -4.33
CA THR A 97 -12.57 -16.70 -4.98
C THR A 97 -11.60 -17.50 -5.83
N THR A 98 -10.71 -16.81 -6.56
CA THR A 98 -9.77 -17.46 -7.48
C THR A 98 -8.37 -16.88 -7.25
N PRO A 99 -7.59 -17.48 -6.30
CA PRO A 99 -6.27 -16.93 -5.97
C PRO A 99 -5.29 -16.82 -7.14
N SER A 100 -5.44 -17.64 -8.17
CA SER A 100 -4.59 -17.56 -9.36
C SER A 100 -4.75 -16.23 -10.12
N LEU A 101 -5.79 -15.46 -9.82
CA LEU A 101 -6.01 -14.14 -10.41
C LEU A 101 -5.38 -13.01 -9.60
N ASN A 102 -4.72 -13.31 -8.48
CA ASN A 102 -4.03 -12.30 -7.68
C ASN A 102 -2.98 -11.58 -8.51
N LYS A 103 -2.84 -10.27 -8.30
CA LYS A 103 -1.93 -9.43 -9.08
C LYS A 103 -1.10 -8.55 -8.16
N HIS A 104 0.19 -8.49 -8.45
CA HIS A 104 1.08 -7.51 -7.84
C HIS A 104 0.85 -6.16 -8.54
N VAL A 105 0.76 -5.09 -7.77
CA VAL A 105 0.59 -3.73 -8.29
C VAL A 105 1.89 -2.96 -8.17
N ALA A 106 2.44 -2.83 -6.98
CA ALA A 106 3.65 -2.05 -6.75
C ALA A 106 4.36 -2.46 -5.47
N THR A 107 5.68 -2.20 -5.45
CA THR A 107 6.49 -2.30 -4.24
C THR A 107 7.10 -0.94 -4.00
N ILE A 108 6.87 -0.36 -2.82
CA ILE A 108 7.33 0.97 -2.46
C ILE A 108 8.32 0.86 -1.30
N GLY A 109 9.49 1.47 -1.47
CA GLY A 109 10.46 1.61 -0.40
C GLY A 109 10.17 2.85 0.44
N PHE A 110 10.34 2.74 1.73
CA PHE A 110 10.20 3.87 2.64
C PHE A 110 11.18 3.72 3.80
N ARG A 111 11.24 4.74 4.63
CA ARG A 111 12.11 4.75 5.80
C ARG A 111 11.29 5.24 7.00
N THR A 112 11.57 4.67 8.18
CA THR A 112 11.02 5.21 9.42
C THR A 112 11.97 6.26 9.97
N SER A 113 11.39 7.27 10.61
CA SER A 113 12.14 8.36 11.22
C SER A 113 12.91 7.86 12.45
N ALA A 114 14.02 8.53 12.77
CA ALA A 114 14.76 8.28 14.02
C ALA A 114 13.96 8.77 15.24
N GLU A 115 13.00 9.65 15.03
CA GLU A 115 12.13 10.18 16.08
C GLU A 115 10.77 9.49 16.01
N SER A 116 10.15 9.34 17.18
CA SER A 116 8.78 8.84 17.28
C SER A 116 7.96 9.78 18.12
N ILE A 117 6.66 9.74 17.91
CA ILE A 117 5.73 10.54 18.70
C ILE A 117 5.32 9.78 19.96
#